data_f14d82a2254bcd8a4fe640a1b73cb7cb
#
_entry.id   f14d82a2254bcd8a4fe640a1b73cb7cb
#
_cell.length_a   1.000
_cell.length_b   1.000
_cell.length_c   1.000
_cell.angle_alpha   90.00
_cell.angle_beta   90.00
_cell.angle_gamma   90.00
#
_symmetry.space_group_name_H-M   'P 1'
#
loop_
_entity.id
_entity.type
_entity.pdbx_description
1 polymer ?
#
loop_
_entity_poly.entity_id
_entity_poly.type
_entity_poly.pdbx_seq_one_letter_code
_entity_poly.pdbx_strand_id
1 'polypeptide(L)'
;ALAAMLLLAPLLAQAQTQSPEEMIRDNIESFMSQINGKEDYYANNLDELKALVNESLNEVADFRYIGASVMGSYFRNATPEQRSRFADVFRQTLIDTYTRGLVTFDYDELRVLGQQRAQRHEDQASVDMEVVASNGQVYPVSYSLRLSDGQWRVVNVIVNGINLGLTFRNQFDQAMRDNNRDYDAV
;
A
#
# COMPACT_ATOMS: atom_id res chain seq x y z
N ALA A 1 -37.08 21.12 -48.39
CA ALA A 1 -36.88 21.09 -46.97
C ALA A 1 -35.95 19.89 -46.63
N LEU A 2 -34.63 20.11 -46.51
CA LEU A 2 -33.68 19.10 -46.05
C LEU A 2 -33.56 19.25 -44.55
N ALA A 3 -34.00 18.26 -43.79
CA ALA A 3 -33.76 18.16 -42.34
C ALA A 3 -32.36 17.54 -42.10
N ALA A 4 -31.43 18.35 -41.66
CA ALA A 4 -30.14 17.88 -41.21
C ALA A 4 -30.31 17.27 -39.79
N MET A 5 -30.25 15.95 -39.71
CA MET A 5 -30.28 15.20 -38.45
C MET A 5 -28.87 15.17 -37.89
N LEU A 6 -28.58 16.08 -36.93
CA LEU A 6 -27.35 16.09 -36.14
C LEU A 6 -27.37 14.87 -35.21
N LEU A 7 -26.57 13.85 -35.55
CA LEU A 7 -26.22 12.74 -34.65
C LEU A 7 -25.27 13.28 -33.58
N LEU A 8 -25.81 13.62 -32.39
CA LEU A 8 -25.01 13.75 -31.16
C LEU A 8 -24.57 12.36 -30.74
N ALA A 9 -23.35 11.97 -31.11
CA ALA A 9 -22.69 10.84 -30.49
C ALA A 9 -22.39 11.23 -29.01
N PRO A 10 -22.79 10.45 -28.01
CA PRO A 10 -22.35 10.69 -26.66
C PRO A 10 -20.84 10.42 -26.61
N LEU A 11 -20.04 11.46 -26.34
CA LEU A 11 -18.66 11.28 -25.89
C LEU A 11 -18.76 10.54 -24.54
N LEU A 12 -18.60 9.23 -24.58
CA LEU A 12 -18.28 8.45 -23.38
C LEU A 12 -16.90 8.95 -22.94
N ALA A 13 -16.89 9.88 -21.97
CA ALA A 13 -15.69 10.19 -21.22
C ALA A 13 -15.28 8.89 -20.54
N GLN A 14 -14.35 8.16 -21.13
CA GLN A 14 -13.64 7.09 -20.44
C GLN A 14 -12.90 7.81 -19.30
N ALA A 15 -13.37 7.59 -18.07
CA ALA A 15 -12.61 7.98 -16.90
C ALA A 15 -11.25 7.29 -17.03
N GLN A 16 -10.23 8.08 -17.34
CA GLN A 16 -8.87 7.59 -17.52
C GLN A 16 -8.43 7.08 -16.15
N THR A 17 -8.19 5.79 -16.03
CA THR A 17 -7.68 5.19 -14.81
C THR A 17 -6.38 5.88 -14.44
N GLN A 18 -6.29 6.44 -13.23
CA GLN A 18 -5.08 7.06 -12.71
C GLN A 18 -3.90 6.09 -12.88
N SER A 19 -2.74 6.60 -13.28
CA SER A 19 -1.55 5.74 -13.42
C SER A 19 -1.04 5.27 -12.05
N PRO A 20 -0.31 4.15 -11.99
CA PRO A 20 0.28 3.68 -10.74
C PRO A 20 1.17 4.72 -10.05
N GLU A 21 1.95 5.47 -10.84
CA GLU A 21 2.83 6.52 -10.35
C GLU A 21 2.05 7.69 -9.77
N GLU A 22 1.04 8.19 -10.49
CA GLU A 22 0.18 9.28 -10.02
C GLU A 22 -0.52 8.89 -8.72
N MET A 23 -1.04 7.67 -8.62
CA MET A 23 -1.71 7.20 -7.41
C MET A 23 -0.76 7.20 -6.19
N ILE A 24 0.47 6.71 -6.34
CA ILE A 24 1.46 6.71 -5.26
C ILE A 24 1.87 8.14 -4.92
N ARG A 25 2.13 8.98 -5.91
CA ARG A 25 2.52 10.38 -5.72
C ARG A 25 1.46 11.18 -4.98
N ASP A 26 0.22 11.13 -5.46
CA ASP A 26 -0.90 11.86 -4.87
C ASP A 26 -1.17 11.42 -3.43
N ASN A 27 -1.09 10.11 -3.14
CA ASN A 27 -1.26 9.59 -1.80
C ASN A 27 -0.16 10.08 -0.84
N ILE A 28 1.11 10.04 -1.27
CA ILE A 28 2.24 10.54 -0.47
C ILE A 28 2.09 12.04 -0.25
N GLU A 29 1.81 12.82 -1.29
CA GLU A 29 1.67 14.28 -1.20
C GLU A 29 0.49 14.66 -0.28
N SER A 30 -0.65 13.98 -0.40
CA SER A 30 -1.81 14.19 0.46
C SER A 30 -1.49 13.89 1.92
N PHE A 31 -0.85 12.75 2.20
CA PHE A 31 -0.46 12.38 3.55
C PHE A 31 0.56 13.37 4.14
N MET A 32 1.62 13.68 3.39
CA MET A 32 2.67 14.59 3.82
C MET A 32 2.15 16.00 4.09
N SER A 33 1.17 16.48 3.29
CA SER A 33 0.55 17.81 3.51
C SER A 33 -0.16 17.92 4.86
N GLN A 34 -0.59 16.81 5.42
CA GLN A 34 -1.29 16.74 6.71
C GLN A 34 -0.32 16.72 7.89
N ILE A 35 0.87 16.12 7.74
CA ILE A 35 1.83 15.92 8.83
C ILE A 35 2.99 16.90 8.82
N ASN A 36 3.38 17.45 7.68
CA ASN A 36 4.51 18.39 7.58
C ASN A 36 4.32 19.61 8.49
N GLY A 37 5.33 19.90 9.30
CA GLY A 37 5.31 20.97 10.31
C GLY A 37 4.46 20.68 11.54
N LYS A 38 3.97 19.44 11.68
CA LYS A 38 3.19 18.97 12.84
C LYS A 38 3.77 17.69 13.43
N GLU A 39 5.01 17.38 13.14
CA GLU A 39 5.66 16.12 13.55
C GLU A 39 5.64 15.96 15.07
N ASP A 40 6.01 17.03 15.81
CA ASP A 40 5.97 17.05 17.27
C ASP A 40 4.54 16.86 17.84
N TYR A 41 3.55 17.46 17.16
CA TYR A 41 2.15 17.26 17.54
C TYR A 41 1.75 15.80 17.43
N TYR A 42 1.98 15.18 16.27
CA TYR A 42 1.61 13.79 16.03
C TYR A 42 2.45 12.79 16.81
N ALA A 43 3.71 13.12 17.14
CA ALA A 43 4.53 12.30 18.03
C ALA A 43 3.91 12.17 19.43
N ASN A 44 3.14 13.19 19.87
CA ASN A 44 2.41 13.21 21.14
C ASN A 44 0.93 12.82 21.02
N ASN A 45 0.40 12.69 19.79
CA ASN A 45 -1.01 12.35 19.50
C ASN A 45 -1.05 11.18 18.50
N LEU A 46 -0.47 10.05 18.89
CA LEU A 46 -0.29 8.90 17.99
C LEU A 46 -1.59 8.29 17.49
N ASP A 47 -2.68 8.35 18.25
CA ASP A 47 -3.96 7.79 17.80
C ASP A 47 -4.55 8.59 16.63
N GLU A 48 -4.34 9.91 16.60
CA GLU A 48 -4.72 10.73 15.45
C GLU A 48 -3.84 10.42 14.24
N LEU A 49 -2.52 10.24 14.44
CA LEU A 49 -1.62 9.84 13.36
C LEU A 49 -1.99 8.45 12.80
N LYS A 50 -2.32 7.49 13.66
CA LYS A 50 -2.77 6.16 13.25
C LYS A 50 -4.05 6.24 12.40
N ALA A 51 -4.98 7.13 12.75
CA ALA A 51 -6.18 7.36 11.95
C ALA A 51 -5.85 7.87 10.55
N LEU A 52 -4.94 8.85 10.42
CA LEU A 52 -4.46 9.36 9.12
C LEU A 52 -3.76 8.27 8.31
N VAL A 53 -2.89 7.47 8.94
CA VAL A 53 -2.21 6.34 8.27
C VAL A 53 -3.23 5.32 7.79
N ASN A 54 -4.21 4.98 8.63
CA ASN A 54 -5.26 4.03 8.25
C ASN A 54 -6.07 4.52 7.05
N GLU A 55 -6.43 5.80 7.02
CA GLU A 55 -7.14 6.42 5.88
C GLU A 55 -6.29 6.35 4.61
N SER A 56 -5.04 6.80 4.66
CA SER A 56 -4.09 6.76 3.55
C SER A 56 -3.90 5.33 3.01
N LEU A 57 -3.75 4.34 3.89
CA LEU A 57 -3.60 2.93 3.48
C LEU A 57 -4.87 2.36 2.85
N ASN A 58 -6.06 2.75 3.33
CA ASN A 58 -7.33 2.32 2.75
C ASN A 58 -7.52 2.80 1.31
N GLU A 59 -6.96 3.95 0.97
CA GLU A 59 -7.02 4.50 -0.38
C GLU A 59 -6.17 3.72 -1.39
N VAL A 60 -5.02 3.20 -0.95
CA VAL A 60 -4.00 2.69 -1.88
C VAL A 60 -3.69 1.21 -1.74
N ALA A 61 -3.92 0.57 -0.59
CA ALA A 61 -3.51 -0.81 -0.33
C ALA A 61 -4.66 -1.80 -0.41
N ASP A 62 -4.38 -3.00 -0.95
CA ASP A 62 -5.31 -4.14 -0.92
C ASP A 62 -4.92 -5.11 0.20
N PHE A 63 -5.42 -4.86 1.42
CA PHE A 63 -5.11 -5.72 2.56
C PHE A 63 -5.72 -7.12 2.49
N ARG A 64 -6.76 -7.33 1.69
CA ARG A 64 -7.29 -8.68 1.45
C ARG A 64 -6.31 -9.51 0.62
N TYR A 65 -5.77 -8.91 -0.43
CA TYR A 65 -4.74 -9.54 -1.26
C TYR A 65 -3.43 -9.72 -0.48
N ILE A 66 -2.98 -8.69 0.24
CA ILE A 66 -1.77 -8.74 1.08
C ILE A 66 -1.91 -9.85 2.12
N GLY A 67 -3.03 -9.92 2.85
CA GLY A 67 -3.31 -10.96 3.82
C GLY A 67 -3.27 -12.36 3.22
N ALA A 68 -3.87 -12.56 2.05
CA ALA A 68 -3.82 -13.82 1.33
C ALA A 68 -2.38 -14.21 0.95
N SER A 69 -1.58 -13.25 0.51
CA SER A 69 -0.17 -13.46 0.15
C SER A 69 0.69 -13.82 1.37
N VAL A 70 0.46 -13.16 2.52
CA VAL A 70 1.17 -13.43 3.77
C VAL A 70 0.78 -14.79 4.34
N MET A 71 -0.51 -15.14 4.36
CA MET A 71 -0.96 -16.47 4.78
C MET A 71 -0.42 -17.60 3.88
N GLY A 72 -0.13 -17.30 2.62
CA GLY A 72 0.46 -18.23 1.66
C GLY A 72 -0.34 -19.52 1.48
N SER A 73 0.30 -20.70 1.67
CA SER A 73 -0.35 -22.00 1.51
C SER A 73 -1.49 -22.23 2.51
N TYR A 74 -1.46 -21.58 3.66
CA TYR A 74 -2.48 -21.70 4.70
C TYR A 74 -3.80 -21.03 4.33
N PHE A 75 -3.77 -20.03 3.42
CA PHE A 75 -4.97 -19.29 3.01
C PHE A 75 -6.10 -20.19 2.52
N ARG A 76 -5.78 -21.26 1.79
CA ARG A 76 -6.79 -22.18 1.22
C ARG A 76 -7.61 -22.90 2.27
N ASN A 77 -6.99 -23.25 3.39
CA ASN A 77 -7.61 -24.02 4.48
C ASN A 77 -8.23 -23.14 5.57
N ALA A 78 -7.98 -21.83 5.54
CA ALA A 78 -8.60 -20.86 6.44
C ALA A 78 -10.07 -20.63 6.07
N THR A 79 -10.93 -20.42 7.07
CA THR A 79 -12.31 -19.99 6.82
C THR A 79 -12.38 -18.56 6.28
N PRO A 80 -13.48 -18.14 5.64
CA PRO A 80 -13.66 -16.75 5.22
C PRO A 80 -13.49 -15.74 6.37
N GLU A 81 -13.99 -16.09 7.56
CA GLU A 81 -13.89 -15.29 8.78
C GLU A 81 -12.44 -15.14 9.24
N GLN A 82 -11.67 -16.25 9.25
CA GLN A 82 -10.24 -16.24 9.59
C GLN A 82 -9.42 -15.41 8.61
N ARG A 83 -9.70 -15.51 7.31
CA ARG A 83 -9.05 -14.69 6.28
C ARG A 83 -9.30 -13.20 6.47
N SER A 84 -10.56 -12.82 6.74
CA SER A 84 -10.95 -11.43 6.98
C SER A 84 -10.30 -10.90 8.25
N ARG A 85 -10.42 -11.65 9.35
CA ARG A 85 -9.82 -11.29 10.64
C ARG A 85 -8.30 -11.13 10.53
N PHE A 86 -7.62 -12.03 9.84
CA PHE A 86 -6.17 -11.91 9.61
C PHE A 86 -5.82 -10.62 8.89
N ALA A 87 -6.51 -10.29 7.80
CA ALA A 87 -6.25 -9.07 7.04
C ALA A 87 -6.40 -7.81 7.91
N ASP A 88 -7.46 -7.76 8.74
CA ASP A 88 -7.72 -6.63 9.63
C ASP A 88 -6.68 -6.53 10.77
N VAL A 89 -6.37 -7.64 11.42
CA VAL A 89 -5.36 -7.69 12.50
C VAL A 89 -3.98 -7.37 11.96
N PHE A 90 -3.62 -7.93 10.81
CA PHE A 90 -2.34 -7.66 10.16
C PHE A 90 -2.18 -6.16 9.84
N ARG A 91 -3.20 -5.55 9.22
CA ARG A 91 -3.22 -4.11 8.95
C ARG A 91 -3.05 -3.30 10.23
N GLN A 92 -3.84 -3.59 11.27
CA GLN A 92 -3.77 -2.86 12.53
C GLN A 92 -2.41 -3.01 13.21
N THR A 93 -1.82 -4.21 13.18
CA THR A 93 -0.49 -4.47 13.73
C THR A 93 0.59 -3.66 13.01
N LEU A 94 0.52 -3.54 11.67
CA LEU A 94 1.45 -2.70 10.93
C LEU A 94 1.31 -1.22 11.33
N ILE A 95 0.08 -0.72 11.43
CA ILE A 95 -0.20 0.66 11.84
C ILE A 95 0.36 0.91 13.24
N ASP A 96 0.07 0.03 14.20
CA ASP A 96 0.50 0.18 15.59
C ASP A 96 2.03 0.14 15.74
N THR A 97 2.68 -0.70 14.95
CA THR A 97 4.13 -0.90 15.03
C THR A 97 4.92 0.23 14.36
N TYR A 98 4.49 0.70 13.19
CA TYR A 98 5.33 1.54 12.34
C TYR A 98 4.92 3.01 12.29
N THR A 99 3.70 3.38 12.74
CA THR A 99 3.22 4.77 12.64
C THR A 99 4.13 5.79 13.32
N ARG A 100 4.65 5.48 14.50
CA ARG A 100 5.57 6.38 15.21
C ARG A 100 6.81 6.72 14.37
N GLY A 101 7.32 5.76 13.61
CA GLY A 101 8.48 5.96 12.74
C GLY A 101 8.29 7.07 11.72
N LEU A 102 7.06 7.33 11.26
CA LEU A 102 6.76 8.34 10.24
C LEU A 102 7.05 9.79 10.70
N VAL A 103 7.01 10.04 12.00
CA VAL A 103 7.26 11.38 12.58
C VAL A 103 8.53 11.46 13.41
N THR A 104 9.22 10.34 13.61
CA THR A 104 10.50 10.28 14.34
C THR A 104 11.69 9.99 13.45
N PHE A 105 11.46 9.50 12.23
CA PHE A 105 12.53 9.27 11.26
C PHE A 105 12.89 10.60 10.57
N ASP A 106 14.16 10.97 10.67
CA ASP A 106 14.69 12.21 10.11
C ASP A 106 14.97 12.03 8.62
N TYR A 107 14.21 12.72 7.76
CA TYR A 107 14.39 12.70 6.31
C TYR A 107 14.28 14.09 5.72
N ASP A 108 14.98 14.33 4.62
CA ASP A 108 14.98 15.60 3.90
C ASP A 108 14.02 15.57 2.71
N GLU A 109 13.90 14.43 2.03
CA GLU A 109 13.15 14.33 0.77
C GLU A 109 12.55 12.94 0.57
N LEU A 110 11.32 12.89 0.02
CA LEU A 110 10.70 11.73 -0.57
C LEU A 110 10.65 11.92 -2.08
N ARG A 111 11.31 11.04 -2.84
CA ARG A 111 11.52 11.19 -4.27
C ARG A 111 10.84 10.06 -5.02
N VAL A 112 9.68 10.32 -5.63
CA VAL A 112 9.00 9.32 -6.48
C VAL A 112 9.67 9.30 -7.84
N LEU A 113 10.26 8.15 -8.20
CA LEU A 113 10.99 7.94 -9.46
C LEU A 113 10.12 7.37 -10.57
N GLY A 114 8.92 6.91 -10.22
CA GLY A 114 7.99 6.30 -11.15
C GLY A 114 8.33 4.86 -11.49
N GLN A 115 7.89 4.42 -12.67
CA GLN A 115 8.09 3.05 -13.14
C GLN A 115 9.46 2.93 -13.82
N GLN A 116 10.42 2.34 -13.12
CA GLN A 116 11.79 2.14 -13.65
C GLN A 116 11.96 0.82 -14.41
N ARG A 117 11.01 -0.10 -14.30
CA ARG A 117 11.05 -1.42 -14.95
C ARG A 117 9.90 -1.59 -15.92
N ALA A 118 10.18 -2.32 -17.00
CA ALA A 118 9.12 -2.67 -17.95
C ALA A 118 8.02 -3.49 -17.27
N GLN A 119 6.77 -3.12 -17.53
CA GLN A 119 5.60 -3.85 -17.08
C GLN A 119 5.56 -5.22 -17.75
N ARG A 120 5.44 -6.29 -16.96
CA ARG A 120 5.39 -7.67 -17.50
C ARG A 120 3.97 -8.12 -17.83
N HIS A 121 3.00 -7.59 -17.10
CA HIS A 121 1.57 -7.90 -17.24
C HIS A 121 0.78 -6.59 -17.15
N GLU A 122 -0.31 -6.49 -17.89
CA GLU A 122 -1.15 -5.27 -17.94
C GLU A 122 -1.79 -4.94 -16.59
N ASP A 123 -1.98 -5.95 -15.72
CA ASP A 123 -2.57 -5.83 -14.39
C ASP A 123 -1.53 -5.71 -13.25
N GLN A 124 -0.24 -5.56 -13.57
CA GLN A 124 0.84 -5.47 -12.59
C GLN A 124 1.77 -4.32 -12.92
N ALA A 125 2.14 -3.54 -11.91
CA ALA A 125 3.06 -2.43 -12.04
C ALA A 125 4.02 -2.36 -10.85
N SER A 126 5.12 -1.63 -11.02
CA SER A 126 5.99 -1.23 -9.91
C SER A 126 6.24 0.27 -9.97
N VAL A 127 6.29 0.91 -8.79
CA VAL A 127 6.66 2.31 -8.65
C VAL A 127 7.82 2.38 -7.67
N ASP A 128 8.92 2.97 -8.12
CA ASP A 128 10.11 3.13 -7.31
C ASP A 128 10.14 4.53 -6.69
N MET A 129 10.64 4.61 -5.46
CA MET A 129 10.79 5.82 -4.66
C MET A 129 12.11 5.76 -3.89
N GLU A 130 12.63 6.91 -3.53
CA GLU A 130 13.75 7.06 -2.60
C GLU A 130 13.34 7.88 -1.39
N VAL A 131 13.74 7.43 -0.20
CA VAL A 131 13.72 8.22 1.02
C VAL A 131 15.14 8.72 1.26
N VAL A 132 15.33 10.04 1.20
CA VAL A 132 16.62 10.67 1.48
C VAL A 132 16.62 11.10 2.95
N ALA A 133 17.41 10.43 3.77
CA ALA A 133 17.56 10.76 5.19
C ALA A 133 18.39 12.03 5.37
N SER A 134 18.19 12.74 6.48
CA SER A 134 18.90 13.98 6.80
C SER A 134 20.42 13.83 6.95
N ASN A 135 20.91 12.60 7.14
CA ASN A 135 22.33 12.27 7.11
C ASN A 135 22.89 12.01 5.70
N GLY A 136 22.05 12.18 4.65
CA GLY A 136 22.41 11.95 3.25
C GLY A 136 22.30 10.50 2.79
N GLN A 137 21.90 9.57 3.66
CA GLN A 137 21.68 8.18 3.26
C GLN A 137 20.39 8.07 2.45
N VAL A 138 20.45 7.31 1.35
CA VAL A 138 19.28 7.06 0.48
C VAL A 138 18.77 5.64 0.70
N TYR A 139 17.48 5.53 0.99
CA TYR A 139 16.77 4.26 1.14
C TYR A 139 15.84 4.05 -0.04
N PRO A 140 16.16 3.10 -0.94
CA PRO A 140 15.27 2.78 -2.05
C PRO A 140 14.02 2.05 -1.55
N VAL A 141 12.87 2.42 -2.10
CA VAL A 141 11.57 1.79 -1.85
C VAL A 141 10.96 1.42 -3.19
N SER A 142 10.43 0.22 -3.31
CA SER A 142 9.72 -0.23 -4.50
C SER A 142 8.34 -0.75 -4.11
N TYR A 143 7.30 -0.12 -4.63
CA TYR A 143 5.92 -0.58 -4.49
C TYR A 143 5.60 -1.56 -5.61
N SER A 144 4.98 -2.69 -5.25
CA SER A 144 4.34 -3.57 -6.22
C SER A 144 2.84 -3.30 -6.21
N LEU A 145 2.27 -3.08 -7.38
CA LEU A 145 0.87 -2.73 -7.55
C LEU A 145 0.16 -3.75 -8.43
N ARG A 146 -1.13 -3.88 -8.20
CA ARG A 146 -2.03 -4.69 -9.01
C ARG A 146 -3.26 -3.89 -9.40
N LEU A 147 -3.70 -4.05 -10.65
CA LEU A 147 -4.95 -3.50 -11.13
C LEU A 147 -6.10 -4.43 -10.72
N SER A 148 -7.06 -3.90 -9.96
CA SER A 148 -8.25 -4.60 -9.52
C SER A 148 -9.46 -3.68 -9.64
N ASP A 149 -10.50 -4.13 -10.32
CA ASP A 149 -11.74 -3.35 -10.56
C ASP A 149 -11.48 -1.95 -11.13
N GLY A 150 -10.52 -1.85 -12.06
CA GLY A 150 -10.14 -0.59 -12.69
C GLY A 150 -9.31 0.36 -11.83
N GLN A 151 -8.85 -0.07 -10.66
CA GLN A 151 -8.03 0.72 -9.74
C GLN A 151 -6.71 0.02 -9.42
N TRP A 152 -5.63 0.77 -9.44
CA TRP A 152 -4.34 0.30 -8.95
C TRP A 152 -4.34 0.22 -7.43
N ARG A 153 -3.77 -0.88 -6.90
CA ARG A 153 -3.64 -1.10 -5.46
C ARG A 153 -2.25 -1.64 -5.13
N VAL A 154 -1.67 -1.14 -4.05
CA VAL A 154 -0.42 -1.65 -3.50
C VAL A 154 -0.66 -3.02 -2.89
N VAL A 155 0.17 -3.99 -3.28
CA VAL A 155 0.10 -5.38 -2.80
C VAL A 155 1.39 -5.86 -2.15
N ASN A 156 2.50 -5.13 -2.31
CA ASN A 156 3.77 -5.41 -1.64
C ASN A 156 4.67 -4.17 -1.64
N VAL A 157 5.59 -4.11 -0.70
CA VAL A 157 6.63 -3.08 -0.61
C VAL A 157 7.99 -3.75 -0.37
N ILE A 158 8.99 -3.27 -1.08
CA ILE A 158 10.39 -3.65 -0.88
C ILE A 158 11.11 -2.40 -0.38
N VAL A 159 11.69 -2.47 0.81
CA VAL A 159 12.41 -1.34 1.44
C VAL A 159 13.87 -1.72 1.60
N ASN A 160 14.76 -0.93 1.00
CA ASN A 160 16.20 -1.17 1.07
C ASN A 160 16.61 -2.62 0.74
N GLY A 161 15.98 -3.19 -0.28
CA GLY A 161 16.20 -4.57 -0.74
C GLY A 161 15.46 -5.64 0.07
N ILE A 162 14.79 -5.30 1.17
CA ILE A 162 14.02 -6.23 1.99
C ILE A 162 12.58 -6.29 1.47
N ASN A 163 12.17 -7.45 0.98
CA ASN A 163 10.80 -7.71 0.57
C ASN A 163 9.92 -7.97 1.80
N LEU A 164 9.10 -6.97 2.17
CA LEU A 164 8.26 -7.04 3.37
C LEU A 164 7.20 -8.13 3.28
N GLY A 165 6.56 -8.30 2.13
CA GLY A 165 5.57 -9.35 1.94
C GLY A 165 6.16 -10.76 2.15
N LEU A 166 7.34 -11.01 1.62
CA LEU A 166 8.05 -12.29 1.82
C LEU A 166 8.49 -12.46 3.28
N THR A 167 8.97 -11.40 3.92
CA THR A 167 9.37 -11.43 5.33
C THR A 167 8.20 -11.80 6.23
N PHE A 168 7.06 -11.14 6.07
CA PHE A 168 5.86 -11.43 6.86
C PHE A 168 5.28 -12.82 6.56
N ARG A 169 5.34 -13.27 5.32
CA ARG A 169 4.94 -14.64 4.96
C ARG A 169 5.77 -15.69 5.68
N ASN A 170 7.08 -15.50 5.76
CA ASN A 170 7.97 -16.41 6.47
C ASN A 170 7.70 -16.40 7.99
N GLN A 171 7.41 -15.22 8.57
CA GLN A 171 7.03 -15.09 9.97
C GLN A 171 5.69 -15.78 10.27
N PHE A 172 4.70 -15.60 9.40
CA PHE A 172 3.40 -16.27 9.54
C PHE A 172 3.54 -17.80 9.43
N ASP A 173 4.29 -18.30 8.46
CA ASP A 173 4.55 -19.74 8.31
C ASP A 173 5.24 -20.32 9.55
N GLN A 174 6.20 -19.60 10.15
CA GLN A 174 6.84 -20.01 11.39
C GLN A 174 5.85 -20.02 12.55
N ALA A 175 5.05 -18.96 12.72
CA ALA A 175 4.03 -18.88 13.77
C ALA A 175 3.00 -20.02 13.66
N MET A 176 2.56 -20.35 12.45
CA MET A 176 1.66 -21.47 12.21
C MET A 176 2.29 -22.81 12.61
N ARG A 177 3.57 -23.03 12.34
CA ARG A 177 4.28 -24.25 12.78
C ARG A 177 4.39 -24.33 14.29
N ASP A 178 4.74 -23.23 14.94
CA ASP A 178 4.94 -23.17 16.39
C ASP A 178 3.63 -23.35 17.18
N ASN A 179 2.50 -23.02 16.56
CA ASN A 179 1.15 -23.14 17.14
C ASN A 179 0.36 -24.32 16.57
N ASN A 180 1.02 -25.41 16.11
CA ASN A 180 0.38 -26.61 15.60
C ASN A 180 -0.63 -26.36 14.46
N ARG A 181 -0.44 -25.29 13.67
CA ARG A 181 -1.32 -24.82 12.59
C ARG A 181 -2.72 -24.38 13.07
N ASP A 182 -2.79 -23.91 14.31
CA ASP A 182 -4.01 -23.33 14.86
C ASP A 182 -4.12 -21.87 14.40
N TYR A 183 -5.09 -21.59 13.53
CA TYR A 183 -5.33 -20.25 12.95
C TYR A 183 -5.78 -19.23 13.99
N ASP A 184 -6.42 -19.66 15.06
CA ASP A 184 -6.93 -18.77 16.10
C ASP A 184 -5.88 -18.43 17.15
N ALA A 185 -4.75 -19.17 17.17
CA ALA A 185 -3.60 -18.93 18.01
C ALA A 185 -2.55 -18.01 17.35
N VAL A 186 -2.62 -17.80 16.04
CA VAL A 186 -1.70 -16.99 15.22
C VAL A 186 -2.40 -15.73 14.73
#